data_29e694dd29aa74a04b98320fa5dac357
#
_entry.id   29e694dd29aa74a04b98320fa5dac357
#
_cell.length_a   1.000
_cell.length_b   1.000
_cell.length_c   1.000
_cell.angle_alpha   90.00
_cell.angle_beta   90.00
_cell.angle_gamma   90.00
#
_symmetry.space_group_name_H-M   'P 1'
#
loop_
_entity.id
_entity.type
_entity.pdbx_description
1 polymer ?
#
loop_
_entity_poly.entity_id
_entity_poly.type
_entity_poly.pdbx_seq_one_letter_code
_entity_poly.pdbx_strand_id
1 'polypeptide(L)'
;MNPIDFENSEGNLGIANAIMDHLSRKLPISRWQRDLTDSTVLRNLGVGMAHALIAYQSTLKGIGKLEVNQASLAAELNSNWEVLAEPIQTVMRRYGIEKPYEKLKELTRGKRINADDISVFIDGLELPEEAKQSLKQMTPASYILSLIHI
;
A
#
# COMPACT_ATOMS: atom_id res chain seq x y z
N MET A 1 12.51 11.92 16.41
CA MET A 1 13.46 10.88 15.90
C MET A 1 14.13 11.45 14.66
N ASN A 2 15.44 11.29 14.49
CA ASN A 2 16.14 11.78 13.30
C ASN A 2 16.07 10.69 12.20
N PRO A 3 15.51 10.97 11.01
CA PRO A 3 15.33 9.99 9.93
C PRO A 3 16.60 9.73 9.10
N ILE A 4 17.78 9.98 9.65
CA ILE A 4 19.07 9.98 8.94
C ILE A 4 19.33 8.71 8.11
N ASP A 5 18.89 7.54 8.57
CA ASP A 5 19.10 6.31 7.82
C ASP A 5 18.26 6.27 6.53
N PHE A 6 17.05 6.84 6.54
CA PHE A 6 16.20 6.96 5.36
C PHE A 6 16.72 8.05 4.41
N GLU A 7 17.18 9.18 4.93
CA GLU A 7 17.81 10.25 4.13
C GLU A 7 19.08 9.75 3.43
N ASN A 8 19.91 8.98 4.14
CA ASN A 8 21.10 8.34 3.56
C ASN A 8 20.71 7.32 2.47
N SER A 9 19.62 6.57 2.68
CA SER A 9 19.11 5.66 1.66
C SER A 9 18.64 6.40 0.42
N GLU A 10 17.83 7.45 0.58
CA GLU A 10 17.31 8.27 -0.53
C GLU A 10 18.45 8.87 -1.37
N GLY A 11 19.46 9.46 -0.72
CA GLY A 11 20.61 10.05 -1.41
C GLY A 11 21.40 9.01 -2.23
N ASN A 12 21.66 7.83 -1.65
CA ASN A 12 22.37 6.76 -2.35
C ASN A 12 21.53 6.15 -3.49
N LEU A 13 20.20 6.01 -3.33
CA LEU A 13 19.32 5.56 -4.41
C LEU A 13 19.31 6.56 -5.57
N GLY A 14 19.32 7.85 -5.30
CA GLY A 14 19.41 8.88 -6.34
C GLY A 14 20.65 8.72 -7.21
N ILE A 15 21.81 8.50 -6.58
CA ILE A 15 23.08 8.27 -7.29
C ILE A 15 23.03 6.95 -8.06
N ALA A 16 22.59 5.86 -7.44
CA ALA A 16 22.45 4.57 -8.09
C ALA A 16 21.58 4.65 -9.33
N ASN A 17 20.41 5.27 -9.22
CA ASN A 17 19.47 5.44 -10.32
C ASN A 17 20.05 6.26 -11.47
N ALA A 18 20.76 7.33 -11.19
CA ALA A 18 21.41 8.15 -12.22
C ALA A 18 22.46 7.36 -13.01
N ILE A 19 23.26 6.54 -12.32
CA ILE A 19 24.26 5.67 -12.96
C ILE A 19 23.57 4.58 -13.78
N MET A 20 22.58 3.88 -13.23
CA MET A 20 21.87 2.80 -13.91
C MET A 20 21.09 3.32 -15.12
N ASP A 21 20.43 4.48 -15.02
CA ASP A 21 19.75 5.11 -16.15
C ASP A 21 20.73 5.44 -17.28
N HIS A 22 21.88 6.01 -16.95
CA HIS A 22 22.91 6.27 -17.96
C HIS A 22 23.41 4.97 -18.63
N LEU A 23 23.68 3.92 -17.86
CA LEU A 23 24.09 2.61 -18.35
C LEU A 23 23.03 2.00 -19.28
N SER A 24 21.77 2.05 -18.90
CA SER A 24 20.65 1.49 -19.68
C SER A 24 20.46 2.17 -21.03
N ARG A 25 20.77 3.44 -21.12
CA ARG A 25 20.68 4.23 -22.38
C ARG A 25 21.93 4.11 -23.22
N LYS A 26 23.10 4.05 -22.60
CA LYS A 26 24.37 4.06 -23.33
C LYS A 26 24.74 2.70 -23.89
N LEU A 27 24.61 1.62 -23.11
CA LEU A 27 25.12 0.31 -23.50
C LEU A 27 24.41 -0.34 -24.71
N PRO A 28 23.11 -0.13 -24.95
CA PRO A 28 22.45 -0.63 -26.17
C PRO A 28 22.91 0.05 -27.47
N ILE A 29 23.55 1.22 -27.36
CA ILE A 29 24.03 1.98 -28.53
C ILE A 29 25.46 1.58 -28.79
N SER A 30 25.68 0.80 -29.85
CA SER A 30 27.01 0.38 -30.29
C SER A 30 27.38 1.01 -31.63
N ARG A 31 28.65 1.35 -31.78
CA ARG A 31 29.22 1.68 -33.07
C ARG A 31 29.72 0.39 -33.76
N TRP A 32 29.65 0.34 -35.07
CA TRP A 32 30.20 -0.79 -35.84
C TRP A 32 31.69 -1.03 -35.61
N GLN A 33 32.41 0.03 -35.24
CA GLN A 33 33.79 0.01 -34.85
C GLN A 33 33.91 0.02 -33.32
N ARG A 34 35.10 -0.18 -32.79
CA ARG A 34 35.36 -0.18 -31.35
C ARG A 34 34.89 1.14 -30.72
N ASP A 35 33.97 1.03 -29.73
CA ASP A 35 33.52 2.16 -28.91
C ASP A 35 34.19 2.09 -27.52
N LEU A 36 35.17 2.97 -27.29
CA LEU A 36 35.89 3.05 -26.01
C LEU A 36 35.04 3.65 -24.89
N THR A 37 33.96 4.35 -25.21
CA THR A 37 33.05 4.90 -24.19
C THR A 37 32.34 3.81 -23.39
N ASP A 38 32.04 2.65 -23.98
CA ASP A 38 31.45 1.52 -23.30
C ASP A 38 32.34 0.99 -22.17
N SER A 39 33.65 0.91 -22.43
CA SER A 39 34.64 0.48 -21.43
C SER A 39 34.67 1.42 -20.22
N THR A 40 34.54 2.74 -20.42
CA THR A 40 34.48 3.74 -19.34
C THR A 40 33.18 3.61 -18.55
N VAL A 41 32.06 3.42 -19.23
CA VAL A 41 30.73 3.30 -18.60
C VAL A 41 30.62 2.03 -17.78
N LEU A 42 31.06 0.89 -18.34
CA LEU A 42 31.03 -0.41 -17.66
C LEU A 42 31.84 -0.44 -16.34
N ARG A 43 32.90 0.32 -16.23
CA ARG A 43 33.69 0.44 -15.00
C ARG A 43 32.88 1.03 -13.84
N ASN A 44 31.79 1.74 -14.13
CA ASN A 44 30.91 2.35 -13.14
C ASN A 44 29.72 1.46 -12.75
N LEU A 45 29.57 0.29 -13.36
CA LEU A 45 28.48 -0.65 -13.01
C LEU A 45 28.53 -1.00 -11.51
N GLY A 46 29.70 -1.36 -10.99
CA GLY A 46 29.88 -1.69 -9.58
C GLY A 46 29.61 -0.50 -8.65
N VAL A 47 29.85 0.73 -9.09
CA VAL A 47 29.58 1.95 -8.31
C VAL A 47 28.07 2.11 -8.11
N GLY A 48 27.28 1.98 -9.17
CA GLY A 48 25.82 2.03 -9.08
C GLY A 48 25.26 0.93 -8.16
N MET A 49 25.77 -0.30 -8.28
CA MET A 49 25.36 -1.41 -7.42
C MET A 49 25.76 -1.18 -5.94
N ALA A 50 26.94 -0.62 -5.69
CA ALA A 50 27.41 -0.33 -4.33
C ALA A 50 26.52 0.74 -3.66
N HIS A 51 26.16 1.80 -4.37
CA HIS A 51 25.23 2.81 -3.86
C HIS A 51 23.85 2.20 -3.56
N ALA A 52 23.33 1.34 -4.43
CA ALA A 52 22.06 0.64 -4.17
C ALA A 52 22.15 -0.25 -2.91
N LEU A 53 23.24 -0.99 -2.75
CA LEU A 53 23.45 -1.85 -1.56
C LEU A 53 23.51 -1.03 -0.27
N ILE A 54 24.26 0.08 -0.26
CA ILE A 54 24.33 0.99 0.88
C ILE A 54 22.95 1.53 1.22
N ALA A 55 22.18 1.92 0.22
CA ALA A 55 20.82 2.41 0.39
C ALA A 55 19.90 1.37 1.04
N TYR A 56 19.90 0.12 0.54
CA TYR A 56 19.08 -0.95 1.10
C TYR A 56 19.46 -1.28 2.55
N GLN A 57 20.75 -1.33 2.85
CA GLN A 57 21.22 -1.53 4.23
C GLN A 57 20.82 -0.38 5.16
N SER A 58 20.89 0.87 4.68
CA SER A 58 20.41 2.03 5.43
C SER A 58 18.90 1.96 5.68
N THR A 59 18.11 1.60 4.67
CA THR A 59 16.66 1.41 4.83
C THR A 59 16.35 0.34 5.89
N LEU A 60 16.99 -0.82 5.81
CA LEU A 60 16.80 -1.91 6.79
C LEU A 60 17.17 -1.47 8.21
N LYS A 61 18.27 -0.73 8.34
CA LYS A 61 18.67 -0.15 9.63
C LYS A 61 17.65 0.86 10.15
N GLY A 62 17.11 1.70 9.28
CA GLY A 62 16.04 2.66 9.61
C GLY A 62 14.78 1.95 10.09
N ILE A 63 14.32 0.94 9.35
CA ILE A 63 13.15 0.12 9.72
C ILE A 63 13.35 -0.55 11.08
N GLY A 64 14.55 -1.10 11.33
CA GLY A 64 14.86 -1.75 12.62
C GLY A 64 14.84 -0.82 13.84
N LYS A 65 14.79 0.51 13.65
CA LYS A 65 14.64 1.52 14.70
C LYS A 65 13.20 1.96 14.93
N LEU A 66 12.26 1.52 14.09
CA LEU A 66 10.86 1.89 14.22
C LEU A 66 10.19 1.04 15.29
N GLU A 67 9.43 1.70 16.13
CA GLU A 67 8.53 1.07 17.09
C GLU A 67 7.09 1.41 16.73
N VAL A 68 6.26 0.38 16.68
CA VAL A 68 4.84 0.53 16.35
C VAL A 68 4.05 0.79 17.61
N ASN A 69 3.33 1.91 17.66
CA ASN A 69 2.38 2.18 18.74
C ASN A 69 1.06 1.45 18.45
N GLN A 70 1.00 0.19 18.89
CA GLN A 70 -0.17 -0.68 18.66
C GLN A 70 -1.46 -0.10 19.27
N ALA A 71 -1.38 0.54 20.42
CA ALA A 71 -2.55 1.12 21.08
C ALA A 71 -3.13 2.28 20.25
N SER A 72 -2.27 3.13 19.69
CA SER A 72 -2.71 4.23 18.83
C SER A 72 -3.35 3.71 17.53
N LEU A 73 -2.74 2.71 16.90
CA LEU A 73 -3.28 2.12 15.68
C LEU A 73 -4.63 1.43 15.92
N ALA A 74 -4.76 0.70 17.02
CA ALA A 74 -6.02 0.05 17.37
C ALA A 74 -7.12 1.10 17.66
N ALA A 75 -6.81 2.16 18.37
CA ALA A 75 -7.76 3.24 18.64
C ALA A 75 -8.20 3.94 17.36
N GLU A 76 -7.27 4.21 16.44
CA GLU A 76 -7.57 4.83 15.15
C GLU A 76 -8.44 3.91 14.29
N LEU A 77 -8.11 2.64 14.16
CA LEU A 77 -8.94 1.67 13.43
C LEU A 77 -10.35 1.58 14.01
N ASN A 78 -10.47 1.48 15.32
CA ASN A 78 -11.77 1.38 16.00
C ASN A 78 -12.63 2.65 15.86
N SER A 79 -12.04 3.78 15.49
CA SER A 79 -12.75 5.03 15.24
C SER A 79 -13.16 5.23 13.77
N ASN A 80 -12.73 4.35 12.86
CA ASN A 80 -12.91 4.51 11.41
C ASN A 80 -13.68 3.32 10.81
N TRP A 81 -14.93 3.17 11.21
CA TRP A 81 -15.82 2.11 10.70
C TRP A 81 -16.17 2.27 9.22
N GLU A 82 -15.95 3.43 8.65
CA GLU A 82 -16.14 3.74 7.23
C GLU A 82 -15.31 2.84 6.31
N VAL A 83 -14.19 2.28 6.79
CA VAL A 83 -13.36 1.35 6.00
C VAL A 83 -14.10 0.08 5.61
N LEU A 84 -15.17 -0.29 6.33
CA LEU A 84 -16.02 -1.44 6.02
C LEU A 84 -17.02 -1.18 4.89
N ALA A 85 -17.15 0.04 4.42
CA ALA A 85 -18.05 0.36 3.30
C ALA A 85 -17.68 -0.42 2.03
N GLU A 86 -16.37 -0.63 1.78
CA GLU A 86 -15.90 -1.34 0.60
C GLU A 86 -16.30 -2.83 0.59
N PRO A 87 -16.01 -3.65 1.62
CA PRO A 87 -16.44 -5.04 1.65
C PRO A 87 -17.97 -5.19 1.66
N ILE A 88 -18.70 -4.32 2.35
CA ILE A 88 -20.17 -4.32 2.33
C ILE A 88 -20.68 -4.09 0.91
N GLN A 89 -20.12 -3.09 0.21
CA GLN A 89 -20.49 -2.80 -1.18
C GLN A 89 -20.19 -3.99 -2.11
N THR A 90 -19.08 -4.69 -1.90
CA THR A 90 -18.69 -5.85 -2.69
C THR A 90 -19.69 -6.99 -2.50
N VAL A 91 -20.10 -7.26 -1.26
CA VAL A 91 -21.14 -8.27 -0.98
C VAL A 91 -22.49 -7.85 -1.57
N MET A 92 -22.90 -6.59 -1.44
CA MET A 92 -24.13 -6.07 -2.06
C MET A 92 -24.15 -6.31 -3.57
N ARG A 93 -23.02 -6.07 -4.27
CA ARG A 93 -22.89 -6.33 -5.72
C ARG A 93 -23.01 -7.82 -6.03
N ARG A 94 -22.37 -8.67 -5.24
CA ARG A 94 -22.43 -10.13 -5.40
C ARG A 94 -23.86 -10.67 -5.36
N TYR A 95 -24.70 -10.08 -4.53
CA TYR A 95 -26.12 -10.45 -4.39
C TYR A 95 -27.07 -9.61 -5.25
N GLY A 96 -26.56 -8.80 -6.17
CA GLY A 96 -27.36 -8.07 -7.14
C GLY A 96 -28.15 -6.90 -6.57
N ILE A 97 -27.78 -6.37 -5.42
CA ILE A 97 -28.45 -5.20 -4.83
C ILE A 97 -28.21 -3.99 -5.73
N GLU A 98 -29.29 -3.33 -6.12
CA GLU A 98 -29.22 -2.15 -6.96
C GLU A 98 -28.62 -0.95 -6.21
N LYS A 99 -27.79 -0.18 -6.94
CA LYS A 99 -27.18 1.09 -6.48
C LYS A 99 -26.47 0.96 -5.11
N PRO A 100 -25.57 -0.01 -4.94
CA PRO A 100 -24.93 -0.26 -3.64
C PRO A 100 -24.08 0.93 -3.16
N TYR A 101 -23.43 1.65 -4.07
CA TYR A 101 -22.65 2.84 -3.74
C TYR A 101 -23.53 3.97 -3.19
N GLU A 102 -24.65 4.26 -3.83
CA GLU A 102 -25.57 5.30 -3.43
C GLU A 102 -26.16 5.02 -2.03
N LYS A 103 -26.55 3.78 -1.76
CA LYS A 103 -27.05 3.37 -0.46
C LYS A 103 -26.02 3.56 0.65
N LEU A 104 -24.76 3.16 0.42
CA LEU A 104 -23.68 3.39 1.37
C LEU A 104 -23.31 4.86 1.52
N LYS A 105 -23.35 5.64 0.44
CA LYS A 105 -23.10 7.07 0.49
C LYS A 105 -24.13 7.81 1.36
N GLU A 106 -25.38 7.38 1.34
CA GLU A 106 -26.44 7.93 2.21
C GLU A 106 -26.14 7.62 3.68
N LEU A 107 -25.65 6.43 3.99
CA LEU A 107 -25.25 6.03 5.34
C LEU A 107 -24.10 6.89 5.87
N THR A 108 -23.07 7.12 5.05
CA THR A 108 -21.80 7.76 5.45
C THR A 108 -21.81 9.28 5.35
N ARG A 109 -22.77 9.86 4.62
CA ARG A 109 -22.75 11.28 4.27
C ARG A 109 -22.90 12.18 5.50
N GLY A 110 -21.83 12.92 5.79
CA GLY A 110 -21.85 14.01 6.78
C GLY A 110 -21.82 13.57 8.24
N LYS A 111 -21.63 12.28 8.54
CA LYS A 111 -21.49 11.76 9.90
C LYS A 111 -20.42 10.65 9.97
N ARG A 112 -19.81 10.53 11.15
CA ARG A 112 -19.04 9.34 11.49
C ARG A 112 -20.00 8.20 11.75
N ILE A 113 -19.68 7.03 11.22
CA ILE A 113 -20.45 5.81 11.45
C ILE A 113 -19.76 4.95 12.50
N ASN A 114 -20.56 4.17 13.21
CA ASN A 114 -20.11 3.23 14.24
C ASN A 114 -20.63 1.83 13.94
N ALA A 115 -20.33 0.86 14.82
CA ALA A 115 -20.74 -0.52 14.68
C ALA A 115 -22.26 -0.69 14.59
N ASP A 116 -23.00 0.07 15.40
CA ASP A 116 -24.47 -0.01 15.45
C ASP A 116 -25.09 0.52 14.15
N ASP A 117 -24.57 1.63 13.62
CA ASP A 117 -25.02 2.20 12.34
C ASP A 117 -24.85 1.19 11.20
N ILE A 118 -23.70 0.51 11.15
CA ILE A 118 -23.43 -0.53 10.14
C ILE A 118 -24.35 -1.73 10.35
N SER A 119 -24.56 -2.18 11.59
CA SER A 119 -25.42 -3.30 11.88
C SER A 119 -26.87 -3.05 11.44
N VAL A 120 -27.41 -1.86 11.76
CA VAL A 120 -28.75 -1.45 11.34
C VAL A 120 -28.84 -1.37 9.81
N PHE A 121 -27.83 -0.83 9.16
CA PHE A 121 -27.77 -0.78 7.69
C PHE A 121 -27.80 -2.17 7.06
N ILE A 122 -26.98 -3.12 7.57
CA ILE A 122 -26.93 -4.50 7.07
C ILE A 122 -28.28 -5.19 7.26
N ASP A 123 -28.98 -4.96 8.39
CA ASP A 123 -30.31 -5.53 8.63
C ASP A 123 -31.32 -5.10 7.58
N GLY A 124 -31.24 -3.86 7.11
CA GLY A 124 -32.10 -3.32 6.06
C GLY A 124 -31.79 -3.81 4.64
N LEU A 125 -30.72 -4.57 4.43
CA LEU A 125 -30.37 -5.08 3.12
C LEU A 125 -31.10 -6.41 2.81
N GLU A 126 -31.47 -6.61 1.55
CA GLU A 126 -32.02 -7.87 1.04
C GLU A 126 -30.89 -8.89 0.77
N LEU A 127 -30.26 -9.37 1.84
CA LEU A 127 -29.19 -10.36 1.83
C LEU A 127 -29.61 -11.62 2.57
N PRO A 128 -29.06 -12.80 2.21
CA PRO A 128 -29.18 -14.01 3.02
C PRO A 128 -28.65 -13.79 4.45
N GLU A 129 -29.28 -14.41 5.43
CA GLU A 129 -28.91 -14.26 6.83
C GLU A 129 -27.46 -14.63 7.13
N GLU A 130 -26.92 -15.63 6.44
CA GLU A 130 -25.50 -16.01 6.55
C GLU A 130 -24.57 -14.86 6.13
N ALA A 131 -24.89 -14.18 5.02
CA ALA A 131 -24.14 -13.03 4.55
C ALA A 131 -24.24 -11.84 5.51
N LYS A 132 -25.44 -11.57 6.06
CA LYS A 132 -25.63 -10.53 7.08
C LYS A 132 -24.81 -10.81 8.33
N GLN A 133 -24.84 -12.03 8.83
CA GLN A 133 -24.05 -12.43 10.00
C GLN A 133 -22.55 -12.26 9.76
N SER A 134 -22.04 -12.70 8.61
CA SER A 134 -20.63 -12.53 8.23
C SER A 134 -20.23 -11.06 8.21
N LEU A 135 -21.05 -10.20 7.60
CA LEU A 135 -20.78 -8.76 7.56
C LEU A 135 -20.82 -8.09 8.94
N LYS A 136 -21.74 -8.50 9.81
CA LYS A 136 -21.85 -7.96 11.18
C LYS A 136 -20.70 -8.37 12.10
N GLN A 137 -20.05 -9.50 11.84
CA GLN A 137 -18.87 -9.94 12.58
C GLN A 137 -17.60 -9.21 12.15
N MET A 138 -17.61 -8.53 11.02
CA MET A 138 -16.47 -7.81 10.50
C MET A 138 -16.22 -6.54 11.29
N THR A 139 -14.97 -6.32 11.65
CA THR A 139 -14.50 -5.08 12.31
C THR A 139 -13.41 -4.42 11.46
N PRO A 140 -13.15 -3.11 11.63
CA PRO A 140 -12.04 -2.47 10.94
C PRO A 140 -10.69 -3.18 11.15
N ALA A 141 -10.46 -3.72 12.34
CA ALA A 141 -9.24 -4.45 12.67
C ALA A 141 -9.19 -5.86 12.04
N SER A 142 -10.34 -6.51 11.79
CA SER A 142 -10.38 -7.84 11.18
C SER A 142 -10.37 -7.80 9.65
N TYR A 143 -10.64 -6.64 9.05
CA TYR A 143 -10.66 -6.48 7.61
C TYR A 143 -9.25 -6.23 7.06
N ILE A 144 -8.62 -7.24 6.50
CA ILE A 144 -7.24 -7.22 5.99
C ILE A 144 -7.13 -7.14 4.47
N LEU A 145 -8.22 -6.76 3.79
CA LEU A 145 -8.26 -6.57 2.32
C LEU A 145 -7.72 -7.80 1.56
N SER A 146 -8.08 -8.99 2.00
CA SER A 146 -7.63 -10.23 1.37
C SER A 146 -8.57 -10.63 0.24
N LEU A 147 -8.06 -10.64 -0.99
CA LEU A 147 -8.77 -11.16 -2.18
C LEU A 147 -9.03 -12.68 -2.09
N ILE A 148 -8.47 -13.37 -1.10
CA ILE A 148 -8.58 -14.84 -0.94
C ILE A 148 -9.93 -15.23 -0.31
N HIS A 149 -10.65 -14.29 0.28
CA HIS A 149 -11.89 -14.55 1.02
C HIS A 149 -13.16 -13.92 0.39
N ILE A 150 -13.06 -13.48 -0.88
CA ILE A 150 -14.19 -12.96 -1.65
C ILE A 150 -14.74 -14.07 -2.56
#